data_87702c3fe1da78fd225823337f0fc121
#
_entry.id   87702c3fe1da78fd225823337f0fc121
#
_cell.length_a   1.000
_cell.length_b   1.000
_cell.length_c   1.000
_cell.angle_alpha   90.00
_cell.angle_beta   90.00
_cell.angle_gamma   90.00
#
_symmetry.space_group_name_H-M   'P 1'
#
loop_
_entity.id
_entity.type
_entity.pdbx_description
1 polymer ?
#
loop_
_entity_poly.entity_id
_entity_poly.type
_entity_poly.pdbx_seq_one_letter_code
_entity_poly.pdbx_strand_id
1 'polypeptide(L)'
;MSKKNFIKGTLILTLGGIIARALGFLIRILLINYTGTEELGLFQLILPVCGICYALAISGYEISITRYVSYYKGKNNTGKGSAIALFCFKCSFLISVLLCIGLHLLAPLIAQKTLHTGSGALLLRIAVWSTPLSCIHCAVSAYYLGEDKPLTMVLLQISEQLIRIIAIVLLGKILHTALLCVISLLIGEIGASMLCIFTLFFAKNFNPDPKQKIKRREITKTSFAISSNRVCLHAIQCIEAPLIPMMLSMYGLTRSEALSLYGIITGMVFPVIMLGSTLAGSVAQMLIPSVSKIRHNRDRLKKSTESAFCFSMLFGIFCIIMLLFTANFIGNSIFHTPSACRYIKSICFICPLLYINTTYKSILHALGLTGRVFANSMLSELIVIVSVVFGIPRHGIGAYLAGMMIAQAVYAVFNIILLTKYIKKIK
;
A
#
# COMPACT_ATOMS: atom_id res chain seq x y z
N MET A 1 6.95 -20.20 -19.92
CA MET A 1 6.68 -20.81 -18.58
C MET A 1 5.71 -21.97 -18.71
N SER A 2 6.01 -23.12 -18.07
CA SER A 2 5.05 -24.22 -17.93
C SER A 2 3.87 -23.74 -17.07
N LYS A 3 2.63 -24.16 -17.41
CA LYS A 3 1.41 -23.86 -16.64
C LYS A 3 1.57 -24.19 -15.15
N LYS A 4 2.31 -25.26 -14.84
CA LYS A 4 2.65 -25.72 -13.48
C LYS A 4 3.52 -24.71 -12.73
N ASN A 5 4.54 -24.12 -13.37
CA ASN A 5 5.42 -23.13 -12.76
C ASN A 5 4.71 -21.80 -12.50
N PHE A 6 3.78 -21.41 -13.38
CA PHE A 6 2.93 -20.23 -13.18
C PHE A 6 2.03 -20.37 -11.96
N ILE A 7 1.34 -21.52 -11.84
CA ILE A 7 0.46 -21.80 -10.68
C ILE A 7 1.28 -21.81 -9.37
N LYS A 8 2.45 -22.48 -9.38
CA LYS A 8 3.33 -22.54 -8.21
C LYS A 8 3.83 -21.14 -7.80
N GLY A 9 4.24 -20.31 -8.76
CA GLY A 9 4.67 -18.93 -8.49
C GLY A 9 3.55 -18.07 -7.91
N THR A 10 2.33 -18.18 -8.45
CA THR A 10 1.16 -17.46 -7.95
C THR A 10 0.81 -17.90 -6.52
N LEU A 11 0.83 -19.20 -6.22
CA LEU A 11 0.60 -19.72 -4.88
C LEU A 11 1.62 -19.17 -3.87
N ILE A 12 2.92 -19.18 -4.23
CA ILE A 12 3.98 -18.64 -3.37
C ILE A 12 3.75 -17.16 -3.07
N LEU A 13 3.42 -16.35 -4.08
CA LEU A 13 3.14 -14.91 -3.91
C LEU A 13 1.89 -14.68 -3.04
N THR A 14 0.84 -15.46 -3.22
CA THR A 14 -0.39 -15.33 -2.44
C THR A 14 -0.16 -15.71 -0.98
N LEU A 15 0.45 -16.88 -0.72
CA LEU A 15 0.74 -17.32 0.65
C LEU A 15 1.74 -16.39 1.34
N GLY A 16 2.79 -15.99 0.62
CA GLY A 16 3.76 -15.02 1.13
C GLY A 16 3.14 -13.67 1.46
N GLY A 17 2.25 -13.18 0.61
CA GLY A 17 1.49 -11.95 0.85
C GLY A 17 0.58 -12.04 2.09
N ILE A 18 -0.05 -13.19 2.34
CA ILE A 18 -0.85 -13.43 3.56
C ILE A 18 0.05 -13.41 4.79
N ILE A 19 1.18 -14.14 4.76
CA ILE A 19 2.14 -14.18 5.88
C ILE A 19 2.70 -12.78 6.17
N ALA A 20 3.15 -12.05 5.15
CA ALA A 20 3.68 -10.70 5.32
C ALA A 20 2.65 -9.74 5.95
N ARG A 21 1.38 -9.86 5.58
CA ARG A 21 0.30 -9.05 6.20
C ARG A 21 -0.01 -9.47 7.64
N ALA A 22 0.03 -10.76 7.94
CA ALA A 22 -0.14 -11.24 9.31
C ALA A 22 0.99 -10.72 10.21
N LEU A 23 2.24 -10.75 9.74
CA LEU A 23 3.38 -10.15 10.45
C LEU A 23 3.24 -8.63 10.58
N GLY A 24 2.82 -7.93 9.52
CA GLY A 24 2.53 -6.49 9.57
C GLY A 24 1.41 -6.13 10.56
N PHE A 25 0.41 -7.02 10.73
CA PHE A 25 -0.61 -6.86 11.74
C PHE A 25 -0.06 -7.09 13.16
N LEU A 26 0.79 -8.10 13.35
CA LEU A 26 1.49 -8.35 14.61
C LEU A 26 2.38 -7.16 15.01
N ILE A 27 3.10 -6.56 14.07
CA ILE A 27 3.87 -5.32 14.29
C ILE A 27 3.00 -4.22 14.89
N ARG A 28 1.79 -4.01 14.36
CA ARG A 28 0.87 -2.99 14.87
C ARG A 28 0.41 -3.26 16.28
N ILE A 29 0.09 -4.54 16.61
CA ILE A 29 -0.26 -4.96 17.97
C ILE A 29 0.89 -4.63 18.93
N LEU A 30 2.12 -5.00 18.57
CA LEU A 30 3.29 -4.75 19.40
C LEU A 30 3.54 -3.25 19.59
N LEU A 31 3.46 -2.46 18.51
CA LEU A 31 3.65 -1.01 18.60
C LEU A 31 2.62 -0.39 19.54
N ILE A 32 1.34 -0.75 19.42
CA ILE A 32 0.28 -0.22 20.28
C ILE A 32 0.54 -0.55 21.75
N ASN A 33 0.93 -1.80 22.04
CA ASN A 33 1.18 -2.24 23.39
C ASN A 33 2.37 -1.53 24.05
N TYR A 34 3.36 -1.12 23.26
CA TYR A 34 4.53 -0.40 23.79
C TYR A 34 4.38 1.12 23.78
N THR A 35 3.71 1.70 22.78
CA THR A 35 3.69 3.17 22.60
C THR A 35 2.33 3.83 22.88
N GLY A 36 1.26 3.03 22.85
CA GLY A 36 -0.11 3.56 22.98
C GLY A 36 -0.65 4.14 21.67
N THR A 37 -1.90 4.60 21.76
CA THR A 37 -2.70 5.02 20.60
C THR A 37 -2.33 6.40 20.06
N GLU A 38 -1.95 7.33 20.93
CA GLU A 38 -1.55 8.70 20.56
C GLU A 38 -0.26 8.69 19.74
N GLU A 39 0.77 8.03 20.24
CA GLU A 39 2.08 7.91 19.57
C GLU A 39 1.97 7.15 18.24
N LEU A 40 1.09 6.14 18.18
CA LEU A 40 0.75 5.48 16.93
C LEU A 40 0.08 6.45 15.96
N GLY A 41 -0.80 7.34 16.45
CA GLY A 41 -1.42 8.40 15.66
C GLY A 41 -0.40 9.34 15.05
N LEU A 42 0.59 9.80 15.84
CA LEU A 42 1.71 10.61 15.35
C LEU A 42 2.50 9.89 14.23
N PHE A 43 2.80 8.62 14.43
CA PHE A 43 3.47 7.82 13.40
C PHE A 43 2.64 7.72 12.11
N GLN A 44 1.33 7.52 12.21
CA GLN A 44 0.45 7.43 11.04
C GLN A 44 0.37 8.76 10.25
N LEU A 45 0.57 9.91 10.89
CA LEU A 45 0.66 11.20 10.18
C LEU A 45 1.90 11.33 9.29
N ILE A 46 2.98 10.64 9.64
CA ILE A 46 4.25 10.70 8.92
C ILE A 46 4.25 9.79 7.68
N LEU A 47 3.55 8.66 7.75
CA LEU A 47 3.55 7.64 6.68
C LEU A 47 3.15 8.18 5.30
N PRO A 48 2.14 9.03 5.12
CA PRO A 48 1.80 9.59 3.81
C PRO A 48 2.93 10.42 3.19
N VAL A 49 3.70 11.15 4.01
CA VAL A 49 4.86 11.94 3.54
C VAL A 49 5.95 11.01 3.01
N CYS A 50 6.28 9.95 3.73
CA CYS A 50 7.19 8.90 3.23
C CYS A 50 6.61 8.21 1.99
N GLY A 51 5.28 8.03 1.92
CA GLY A 51 4.56 7.47 0.78
C GLY A 51 4.72 8.27 -0.51
N ILE A 52 4.73 9.60 -0.46
CA ILE A 52 5.04 10.45 -1.63
C ILE A 52 6.46 10.17 -2.12
N CYS A 53 7.45 10.13 -1.24
CA CYS A 53 8.83 9.84 -1.62
C CYS A 53 8.96 8.48 -2.26
N TYR A 54 8.33 7.47 -1.67
CA TYR A 54 8.26 6.13 -2.25
C TYR A 54 7.61 6.15 -3.64
N ALA A 55 6.48 6.83 -3.79
CA ALA A 55 5.77 6.93 -5.05
C ALA A 55 6.60 7.60 -6.15
N LEU A 56 7.30 8.69 -5.82
CA LEU A 56 8.14 9.43 -6.77
C LEU A 56 9.40 8.66 -7.16
N ALA A 57 10.11 8.09 -6.19
CA ALA A 57 11.41 7.49 -6.40
C ALA A 57 11.34 6.03 -6.87
N ILE A 58 10.44 5.23 -6.31
CA ILE A 58 10.53 3.76 -6.37
C ILE A 58 9.45 3.14 -7.25
N SER A 59 8.19 3.52 -7.08
CA SER A 59 7.04 2.73 -7.55
C SER A 59 7.01 2.45 -9.05
N GLY A 60 7.43 3.39 -9.89
CA GLY A 60 7.47 3.21 -11.35
C GLY A 60 8.68 2.40 -11.80
N TYR A 61 9.82 2.59 -11.16
CA TYR A 61 11.04 1.84 -11.47
C TYR A 61 10.94 0.38 -11.06
N GLU A 62 10.32 0.07 -9.91
CA GLU A 62 10.03 -1.30 -9.45
C GLU A 62 9.26 -2.10 -10.52
N ILE A 63 8.17 -1.53 -11.04
CA ILE A 63 7.36 -2.17 -12.08
C ILE A 63 8.16 -2.29 -13.38
N SER A 64 8.97 -1.30 -13.73
CA SER A 64 9.83 -1.32 -14.91
C SER A 64 10.90 -2.43 -14.81
N ILE A 65 11.55 -2.58 -13.64
CA ILE A 65 12.52 -3.65 -13.40
C ILE A 65 11.87 -5.01 -13.66
N THR A 66 10.77 -5.32 -12.98
CA THR A 66 10.08 -6.61 -13.13
C THR A 66 9.70 -6.87 -14.59
N ARG A 67 9.14 -5.88 -15.28
CA ARG A 67 8.71 -6.00 -16.68
C ARG A 67 9.87 -6.25 -17.62
N TYR A 68 10.94 -5.47 -17.56
CA TYR A 68 12.04 -5.57 -18.51
C TYR A 68 12.94 -6.78 -18.22
N VAL A 69 13.18 -7.13 -16.97
CA VAL A 69 13.91 -8.33 -16.59
C VAL A 69 13.19 -9.58 -17.14
N SER A 70 11.89 -9.71 -16.88
CA SER A 70 11.08 -10.82 -17.39
C SER A 70 11.05 -10.86 -18.92
N TYR A 71 10.92 -9.72 -19.61
CA TYR A 71 10.93 -9.63 -21.06
C TYR A 71 12.26 -10.10 -21.68
N TYR A 72 13.41 -9.63 -21.16
CA TYR A 72 14.71 -10.00 -21.69
C TYR A 72 15.15 -11.41 -21.29
N LYS A 73 14.69 -11.91 -20.15
CA LYS A 73 14.81 -13.32 -19.80
C LYS A 73 14.11 -14.22 -20.82
N GLY A 74 12.89 -13.87 -21.22
CA GLY A 74 12.16 -14.59 -22.28
C GLY A 74 12.86 -14.56 -23.64
N LYS A 75 13.79 -13.62 -23.87
CA LYS A 75 14.65 -13.53 -25.07
C LYS A 75 16.05 -14.12 -24.88
N ASN A 76 16.30 -14.84 -23.80
CA ASN A 76 17.61 -15.39 -23.42
C ASN A 76 18.73 -14.33 -23.34
N ASN A 77 18.39 -13.07 -23.04
CA ASN A 77 19.34 -11.97 -22.88
C ASN A 77 19.26 -11.40 -21.45
N THR A 78 19.67 -12.20 -20.48
CA THR A 78 19.64 -11.85 -19.05
C THR A 78 20.58 -10.69 -18.72
N GLY A 79 21.72 -10.57 -19.43
CA GLY A 79 22.67 -9.45 -19.24
C GLY A 79 22.03 -8.08 -19.51
N LYS A 80 21.18 -7.98 -20.55
CA LYS A 80 20.43 -6.75 -20.84
C LYS A 80 19.34 -6.49 -19.81
N GLY A 81 18.64 -7.52 -19.33
CA GLY A 81 17.69 -7.43 -18.24
C GLY A 81 18.33 -6.87 -16.97
N SER A 82 19.48 -7.43 -16.57
CA SER A 82 20.26 -6.98 -15.40
C SER A 82 20.81 -5.55 -15.58
N ALA A 83 21.25 -5.17 -16.80
CA ALA A 83 21.71 -3.83 -17.09
C ALA A 83 20.59 -2.77 -16.94
N ILE A 84 19.36 -3.10 -17.39
CA ILE A 84 18.18 -2.24 -17.20
C ILE A 84 17.80 -2.17 -15.71
N ALA A 85 17.82 -3.28 -14.99
CA ALA A 85 17.55 -3.29 -13.55
C ALA A 85 18.52 -2.40 -12.79
N LEU A 86 19.83 -2.47 -13.11
CA LEU A 86 20.85 -1.61 -12.51
C LEU A 86 20.64 -0.13 -12.86
N PHE A 87 20.26 0.19 -14.09
CA PHE A 87 19.93 1.55 -14.52
C PHE A 87 18.73 2.10 -13.73
N CYS A 88 17.63 1.34 -13.65
CA CYS A 88 16.44 1.70 -12.89
C CYS A 88 16.76 1.90 -11.41
N PHE A 89 17.55 0.99 -10.82
CA PHE A 89 18.02 1.12 -9.44
C PHE A 89 18.81 2.41 -9.22
N LYS A 90 19.81 2.72 -10.07
CA LYS A 90 20.61 3.94 -9.95
C LYS A 90 19.74 5.21 -10.01
N CYS A 91 18.79 5.27 -10.97
CA CYS A 91 17.88 6.42 -11.07
C CYS A 91 16.98 6.55 -9.84
N SER A 92 16.35 5.44 -9.44
CA SER A 92 15.47 5.38 -8.28
C SER A 92 16.20 5.74 -6.97
N PHE A 93 17.41 5.20 -6.78
CA PHE A 93 18.24 5.47 -5.61
C PHE A 93 18.67 6.95 -5.55
N LEU A 94 19.13 7.52 -6.66
CA LEU A 94 19.49 8.93 -6.72
C LEU A 94 18.30 9.83 -6.37
N ILE A 95 17.13 9.58 -6.96
CA ILE A 95 15.91 10.34 -6.65
C ILE A 95 15.53 10.17 -5.18
N SER A 96 15.60 8.96 -4.63
CA SER A 96 15.26 8.71 -3.22
C SER A 96 16.19 9.44 -2.25
N VAL A 97 17.49 9.50 -2.55
CA VAL A 97 18.48 10.25 -1.73
C VAL A 97 18.22 11.75 -1.81
N LEU A 98 17.96 12.30 -3.01
CA LEU A 98 17.65 13.71 -3.17
C LEU A 98 16.37 14.11 -2.42
N LEU A 99 15.31 13.29 -2.51
CA LEU A 99 14.08 13.52 -1.77
C LEU A 99 14.28 13.37 -0.26
N CYS A 100 15.09 12.41 0.16
CA CYS A 100 15.45 12.22 1.57
C CYS A 100 16.14 13.45 2.14
N ILE A 101 17.17 13.98 1.46
CA ILE A 101 17.87 15.19 1.88
C ILE A 101 16.91 16.38 1.90
N GLY A 102 16.13 16.58 0.84
CA GLY A 102 15.14 17.66 0.77
C GLY A 102 14.14 17.63 1.92
N LEU A 103 13.54 16.47 2.19
CA LEU A 103 12.58 16.31 3.30
C LEU A 103 13.26 16.40 4.68
N HIS A 104 14.49 15.92 4.82
CA HIS A 104 15.25 16.06 6.07
C HIS A 104 15.44 17.55 6.44
N LEU A 105 15.75 18.38 5.44
CA LEU A 105 15.90 19.83 5.64
C LEU A 105 14.54 20.52 5.86
N LEU A 106 13.50 20.11 5.13
CA LEU A 106 12.15 20.66 5.25
C LEU A 106 11.35 20.11 6.44
N ALA A 107 11.85 19.10 7.13
CA ALA A 107 11.16 18.45 8.24
C ALA A 107 10.65 19.42 9.33
N PRO A 108 11.40 20.44 9.79
CA PRO A 108 10.90 21.39 10.77
C PRO A 108 9.70 22.20 10.26
N LEU A 109 9.74 22.64 8.98
CA LEU A 109 8.64 23.40 8.38
C LEU A 109 7.37 22.55 8.24
N ILE A 110 7.52 21.28 7.81
CA ILE A 110 6.41 20.34 7.67
C ILE A 110 5.83 20.02 9.06
N ALA A 111 6.69 19.77 10.04
CA ALA A 111 6.25 19.47 11.40
C ALA A 111 5.48 20.63 12.05
N GLN A 112 5.94 21.86 11.87
CA GLN A 112 5.25 23.03 12.42
C GLN A 112 3.93 23.33 11.70
N LYS A 113 3.95 23.36 10.34
CA LYS A 113 2.77 23.77 9.56
C LYS A 113 1.73 22.68 9.35
N THR A 114 2.13 21.41 9.32
CA THR A 114 1.25 20.31 8.95
C THR A 114 0.96 19.36 10.12
N LEU A 115 2.00 19.01 10.88
CA LEU A 115 1.85 18.08 11.98
C LEU A 115 1.53 18.79 13.31
N HIS A 116 1.83 20.10 13.39
CA HIS A 116 1.68 20.92 14.59
C HIS A 116 2.30 20.30 15.86
N THR A 117 3.36 19.48 15.74
CA THR A 117 4.03 18.78 16.84
C THR A 117 5.51 19.12 16.91
N GLY A 118 6.03 19.42 18.10
CA GLY A 118 7.46 19.63 18.31
C GLY A 118 8.32 18.39 18.00
N SER A 119 7.83 17.21 18.33
CA SER A 119 8.50 15.91 18.07
C SER A 119 8.40 15.46 16.62
N GLY A 120 7.43 15.95 15.85
CA GLY A 120 7.18 15.52 14.47
C GLY A 120 8.37 15.74 13.53
N ALA A 121 9.18 16.78 13.76
CA ALA A 121 10.36 17.06 12.95
C ALA A 121 11.43 15.96 13.07
N LEU A 122 11.70 15.51 14.30
CA LEU A 122 12.66 14.43 14.55
C LEU A 122 12.16 13.11 13.97
N LEU A 123 10.90 12.78 14.20
CA LEU A 123 10.28 11.58 13.67
C LEU A 123 10.33 11.54 12.13
N LEU A 124 10.01 12.65 11.49
CA LEU A 124 10.06 12.76 10.02
C LEU A 124 11.49 12.65 9.50
N ARG A 125 12.46 13.30 10.16
CA ARG A 125 13.89 13.21 9.79
C ARG A 125 14.40 11.79 9.82
N ILE A 126 14.02 10.99 10.82
CA ILE A 126 14.43 9.59 10.92
C ILE A 126 13.67 8.74 9.89
N ALA A 127 12.34 8.91 9.78
CA ALA A 127 11.49 8.12 8.90
C ALA A 127 11.91 8.21 7.43
N VAL A 128 12.29 9.40 6.96
CA VAL A 128 12.60 9.63 5.55
C VAL A 128 13.84 8.85 5.07
N TRP A 129 14.76 8.52 5.98
CA TRP A 129 15.92 7.66 5.66
C TRP A 129 15.55 6.21 5.32
N SER A 130 14.34 5.77 5.67
CA SER A 130 13.84 4.48 5.19
C SER A 130 13.66 4.45 3.66
N THR A 131 13.43 5.59 2.99
CA THR A 131 13.15 5.66 1.56
C THR A 131 14.31 5.17 0.67
N PRO A 132 15.59 5.62 0.84
CA PRO A 132 16.72 5.05 0.09
C PRO A 132 16.95 3.56 0.37
N LEU A 133 16.70 3.10 1.59
CA LEU A 133 16.82 1.70 1.96
C LEU A 133 15.71 0.86 1.30
N SER A 134 14.46 1.33 1.36
CA SER A 134 13.34 0.70 0.65
C SER A 134 13.60 0.62 -0.86
N CYS A 135 14.33 1.59 -1.44
CA CYS A 135 14.72 1.54 -2.84
C CYS A 135 15.58 0.32 -3.17
N ILE A 136 16.55 -0.01 -2.31
CA ILE A 136 17.39 -1.21 -2.46
C ILE A 136 16.52 -2.46 -2.37
N HIS A 137 15.73 -2.57 -1.32
CA HIS A 137 14.84 -3.71 -1.07
C HIS A 137 13.86 -3.93 -2.24
N CYS A 138 13.15 -2.89 -2.67
CA CYS A 138 12.16 -2.99 -3.73
C CYS A 138 12.78 -3.32 -5.09
N ALA A 139 13.93 -2.72 -5.43
CA ALA A 139 14.60 -2.98 -6.71
C ALA A 139 15.08 -4.44 -6.81
N VAL A 140 15.65 -4.98 -5.73
CA VAL A 140 16.10 -6.38 -5.69
C VAL A 140 14.93 -7.35 -5.70
N SER A 141 13.88 -7.07 -4.94
CA SER A 141 12.64 -7.85 -4.94
C SER A 141 12.00 -7.88 -6.33
N ALA A 142 11.94 -6.73 -7.01
CA ALA A 142 11.44 -6.60 -8.38
C ALA A 142 12.29 -7.38 -9.39
N TYR A 143 13.62 -7.38 -9.21
CA TYR A 143 14.54 -8.17 -10.03
C TYR A 143 14.27 -9.67 -9.87
N TYR A 144 14.18 -10.17 -8.64
CA TYR A 144 13.89 -11.60 -8.43
C TYR A 144 12.51 -12.01 -8.95
N LEU A 145 11.51 -11.14 -8.83
CA LEU A 145 10.19 -11.39 -9.44
C LEU A 145 10.29 -11.47 -10.96
N GLY A 146 11.06 -10.58 -11.59
CA GLY A 146 11.33 -10.60 -13.04
C GLY A 146 12.13 -11.84 -13.49
N GLU A 147 12.96 -12.37 -12.60
CA GLU A 147 13.72 -13.63 -12.79
C GLU A 147 12.90 -14.90 -12.51
N ASP A 148 11.58 -14.82 -12.36
CA ASP A 148 10.69 -15.92 -11.98
C ASP A 148 11.13 -16.64 -10.68
N LYS A 149 11.66 -15.88 -9.71
CA LYS A 149 12.05 -16.36 -8.39
C LYS A 149 11.17 -15.74 -7.28
N PRO A 150 9.85 -15.99 -7.30
CA PRO A 150 8.93 -15.37 -6.36
C PRO A 150 9.20 -15.75 -4.90
N LEU A 151 9.76 -16.94 -4.65
CA LEU A 151 10.09 -17.38 -3.30
C LEU A 151 11.15 -16.48 -2.66
N THR A 152 12.21 -16.11 -3.40
CA THR A 152 13.26 -15.22 -2.89
C THR A 152 12.67 -13.84 -2.54
N MET A 153 11.82 -13.28 -3.41
CA MET A 153 11.13 -12.03 -3.14
C MET A 153 10.30 -12.12 -1.85
N VAL A 154 9.51 -13.17 -1.68
CA VAL A 154 8.66 -13.38 -0.49
C VAL A 154 9.50 -13.53 0.77
N LEU A 155 10.59 -14.28 0.71
CA LEU A 155 11.49 -14.45 1.86
C LEU A 155 12.12 -13.12 2.28
N LEU A 156 12.52 -12.27 1.34
CA LEU A 156 13.04 -10.93 1.64
C LEU A 156 11.99 -10.04 2.32
N GLN A 157 10.75 -10.07 1.86
CA GLN A 157 9.64 -9.35 2.52
C GLN A 157 9.33 -9.87 3.92
N ILE A 158 9.35 -11.18 4.11
CA ILE A 158 9.11 -11.79 5.43
C ILE A 158 10.27 -11.45 6.38
N SER A 159 11.52 -11.51 5.91
CA SER A 159 12.69 -11.18 6.75
C SER A 159 12.68 -9.73 7.22
N GLU A 160 12.26 -8.78 6.38
CA GLU A 160 12.04 -7.37 6.78
C GLU A 160 11.09 -7.28 7.97
N GLN A 161 9.92 -7.94 7.86
CA GLN A 161 8.92 -7.90 8.94
C GLN A 161 9.42 -8.57 10.23
N LEU A 162 10.16 -9.67 10.12
CA LEU A 162 10.74 -10.36 11.28
C LEU A 162 11.81 -9.51 11.96
N ILE A 163 12.72 -8.88 11.21
CA ILE A 163 13.72 -7.97 11.75
C ILE A 163 13.05 -6.81 12.48
N ARG A 164 11.98 -6.26 11.90
CA ARG A 164 11.20 -5.19 12.50
C ARG A 164 10.53 -5.63 13.81
N ILE A 165 9.97 -6.84 13.86
CA ILE A 165 9.38 -7.41 15.09
C ILE A 165 10.46 -7.54 16.17
N ILE A 166 11.62 -8.09 15.83
CA ILE A 166 12.74 -8.23 16.77
C ILE A 166 13.16 -6.85 17.30
N ALA A 167 13.29 -5.86 16.43
CA ALA A 167 13.63 -4.49 16.84
C ALA A 167 12.59 -3.90 17.80
N ILE A 168 11.29 -4.10 17.55
CA ILE A 168 10.22 -3.62 18.44
C ILE A 168 10.29 -4.29 19.81
N VAL A 169 10.47 -5.60 19.86
CA VAL A 169 10.53 -6.36 21.13
C VAL A 169 11.75 -5.95 21.97
N LEU A 170 12.91 -5.74 21.31
CA LEU A 170 14.14 -5.34 22.01
C LEU A 170 14.09 -3.88 22.49
N LEU A 171 13.68 -2.97 21.61
CA LEU A 171 13.66 -1.53 21.90
C LEU A 171 12.41 -1.09 22.65
N GLY A 172 11.29 -1.81 22.54
CA GLY A 172 10.02 -1.47 23.18
C GLY A 172 10.09 -1.50 24.72
N LYS A 173 11.10 -2.15 25.31
CA LYS A 173 11.35 -2.10 26.74
C LYS A 173 11.98 -0.77 27.20
N ILE A 174 12.52 0.01 26.28
CA ILE A 174 13.25 1.25 26.55
C ILE A 174 12.54 2.46 25.97
N LEU A 175 11.97 2.29 24.77
CA LEU A 175 11.32 3.36 24.00
C LEU A 175 9.80 3.16 24.00
N HIS A 176 9.07 4.12 24.58
CA HIS A 176 7.59 4.09 24.68
C HIS A 176 6.93 5.20 23.86
N THR A 177 7.61 5.75 22.86
CA THR A 177 7.15 6.87 22.04
C THR A 177 7.08 6.51 20.57
N ALA A 178 6.56 7.40 19.72
CA ALA A 178 6.55 7.24 18.26
C ALA A 178 7.96 7.01 17.66
N LEU A 179 9.02 7.32 18.40
CA LEU A 179 10.40 6.97 18.01
C LEU A 179 10.57 5.46 17.82
N LEU A 180 9.96 4.63 18.66
CA LEU A 180 9.99 3.17 18.49
C LEU A 180 9.41 2.77 17.13
N CYS A 181 8.30 3.38 16.72
CA CYS A 181 7.64 3.10 15.44
C CYS A 181 8.57 3.39 14.26
N VAL A 182 9.23 4.57 14.30
CA VAL A 182 10.09 5.04 13.22
C VAL A 182 11.44 4.30 13.20
N ILE A 183 12.06 4.09 14.36
CA ILE A 183 13.33 3.37 14.47
C ILE A 183 13.16 1.91 14.05
N SER A 184 12.08 1.25 14.48
CA SER A 184 11.82 -0.14 14.07
C SER A 184 11.59 -0.26 12.56
N LEU A 185 10.92 0.72 11.93
CA LEU A 185 10.79 0.81 10.48
C LEU A 185 12.16 0.90 9.82
N LEU A 186 13.02 1.79 10.29
CA LEU A 186 14.35 2.00 9.73
C LEU A 186 15.24 0.75 9.89
N ILE A 187 15.23 0.12 11.05
CA ILE A 187 15.99 -1.13 11.31
C ILE A 187 15.50 -2.25 10.38
N GLY A 188 14.19 -2.39 10.20
CA GLY A 188 13.62 -3.36 9.27
C GLY A 188 14.13 -3.18 7.85
N GLU A 189 14.12 -1.94 7.35
CA GLU A 189 14.61 -1.60 6.01
C GLU A 189 16.14 -1.76 5.88
N ILE A 190 16.93 -1.43 6.91
CA ILE A 190 18.38 -1.68 6.94
C ILE A 190 18.65 -3.18 6.80
N GLY A 191 18.02 -4.00 7.64
CA GLY A 191 18.21 -5.45 7.61
C GLY A 191 17.78 -6.08 6.30
N ALA A 192 16.61 -5.68 5.77
CA ALA A 192 16.11 -6.13 4.47
C ALA A 192 17.08 -5.73 3.34
N SER A 193 17.58 -4.49 3.35
CA SER A 193 18.53 -4.00 2.34
C SER A 193 19.86 -4.76 2.39
N MET A 194 20.37 -5.05 3.58
CA MET A 194 21.58 -5.87 3.74
C MET A 194 21.39 -7.28 3.19
N LEU A 195 20.25 -7.92 3.51
CA LEU A 195 19.91 -9.24 2.97
C LEU A 195 19.74 -9.21 1.45
N CYS A 196 19.14 -8.15 0.91
CA CYS A 196 19.00 -7.95 -0.53
C CYS A 196 20.36 -7.86 -1.23
N ILE A 197 21.27 -7.05 -0.71
CA ILE A 197 22.64 -6.93 -1.24
C ILE A 197 23.36 -8.27 -1.16
N PHE A 198 23.27 -8.96 -0.02
CA PHE A 198 23.85 -10.27 0.18
C PHE A 198 23.33 -11.28 -0.84
N THR A 199 22.02 -11.38 -1.03
CA THR A 199 21.43 -12.30 -2.01
C THR A 199 21.83 -11.98 -3.45
N LEU A 200 21.98 -10.69 -3.80
CA LEU A 200 22.46 -10.29 -5.13
C LEU A 200 23.93 -10.69 -5.37
N PHE A 201 24.77 -10.60 -4.33
CA PHE A 201 26.18 -10.97 -4.44
C PHE A 201 26.35 -12.45 -4.82
N PHE A 202 25.47 -13.31 -4.32
CA PHE A 202 25.43 -14.74 -4.66
C PHE A 202 24.55 -15.06 -5.88
N ALA A 203 23.92 -14.06 -6.50
CA ALA A 203 23.07 -14.28 -7.66
C ALA A 203 23.89 -14.46 -8.94
N LYS A 204 24.13 -15.71 -9.34
CA LYS A 204 24.85 -16.05 -10.60
C LYS A 204 24.30 -15.37 -11.85
N ASN A 205 23.02 -15.00 -11.85
CA ASN A 205 22.34 -14.42 -13.02
C ASN A 205 22.39 -12.89 -13.08
N PHE A 206 22.80 -12.22 -11.98
CA PHE A 206 22.93 -10.77 -11.99
C PHE A 206 24.28 -10.36 -12.56
N ASN A 207 24.34 -10.31 -13.89
CA ASN A 207 25.55 -9.90 -14.62
C ASN A 207 25.15 -8.80 -15.62
N PRO A 208 25.14 -7.54 -15.18
CA PRO A 208 24.78 -6.41 -16.06
C PRO A 208 25.87 -6.19 -17.12
N ASP A 209 25.49 -6.37 -18.39
CA ASP A 209 26.40 -6.12 -19.52
C ASP A 209 26.44 -4.61 -19.84
N PRO A 210 27.56 -3.91 -19.62
CA PRO A 210 27.68 -2.49 -19.85
C PRO A 210 27.63 -2.09 -21.34
N LYS A 211 27.86 -3.03 -22.26
CA LYS A 211 27.85 -2.80 -23.71
C LYS A 211 26.44 -2.74 -24.31
N GLN A 212 25.42 -3.17 -23.56
CA GLN A 212 24.03 -3.19 -24.03
C GLN A 212 23.45 -1.78 -24.18
N LYS A 213 22.99 -1.46 -25.37
CA LYS A 213 22.25 -0.21 -25.62
C LYS A 213 20.90 -0.24 -24.92
N ILE A 214 20.71 0.63 -23.92
CA ILE A 214 19.48 0.80 -23.14
C ILE A 214 18.77 2.05 -23.62
N LYS A 215 17.49 1.97 -23.93
CA LYS A 215 16.61 3.09 -24.25
C LYS A 215 16.21 3.85 -22.97
N ARG A 216 17.19 4.53 -22.35
CA ARG A 216 17.04 5.19 -21.02
C ARG A 216 15.82 6.11 -20.95
N ARG A 217 15.63 6.98 -21.97
CA ARG A 217 14.53 7.96 -22.03
C ARG A 217 13.17 7.27 -22.05
N GLU A 218 13.00 6.17 -22.77
CA GLU A 218 11.75 5.43 -22.86
C GLU A 218 11.40 4.78 -21.52
N ILE A 219 12.39 4.16 -20.86
CA ILE A 219 12.22 3.53 -19.54
C ILE A 219 11.82 4.58 -18.49
N THR A 220 12.55 5.70 -18.41
CA THR A 220 12.26 6.76 -17.45
C THR A 220 10.87 7.37 -17.69
N LYS A 221 10.48 7.63 -18.93
CA LYS A 221 9.14 8.15 -19.28
C LYS A 221 8.04 7.17 -18.84
N THR A 222 8.23 5.88 -19.08
CA THR A 222 7.27 4.85 -18.67
C THR A 222 7.18 4.76 -17.15
N SER A 223 8.32 4.73 -16.46
CA SER A 223 8.37 4.68 -14.99
C SER A 223 7.69 5.89 -14.36
N PHE A 224 7.95 7.10 -14.87
CA PHE A 224 7.32 8.32 -14.39
C PHE A 224 5.79 8.30 -14.58
N ALA A 225 5.31 7.87 -15.74
CA ALA A 225 3.87 7.75 -16.00
C ALA A 225 3.16 6.77 -15.03
N ILE A 226 3.85 5.69 -14.64
CA ILE A 226 3.33 4.73 -13.66
C ILE A 226 3.32 5.35 -12.25
N SER A 227 4.38 6.09 -11.90
CA SER A 227 4.50 6.75 -10.59
C SER A 227 3.44 7.84 -10.40
N SER A 228 3.09 8.61 -11.43
CA SER A 228 2.21 9.78 -11.33
C SER A 228 0.89 9.51 -10.63
N ASN A 229 0.27 8.36 -10.93
CA ASN A 229 -0.99 7.96 -10.29
C ASN A 229 -0.83 7.74 -8.76
N ARG A 230 0.24 7.06 -8.35
CA ARG A 230 0.52 6.82 -6.92
C ARG A 230 0.91 8.10 -6.19
N VAL A 231 1.64 8.98 -6.86
CA VAL A 231 2.01 10.31 -6.33
C VAL A 231 0.77 11.14 -6.02
N CYS A 232 -0.19 11.21 -6.94
CA CYS A 232 -1.45 11.94 -6.71
C CYS A 232 -2.23 11.38 -5.51
N LEU A 233 -2.33 10.06 -5.38
CA LEU A 233 -3.00 9.43 -4.23
C LEU A 233 -2.31 9.77 -2.90
N HIS A 234 -0.98 9.62 -2.83
CA HIS A 234 -0.24 9.94 -1.60
C HIS A 234 -0.23 11.44 -1.30
N ALA A 235 -0.27 12.31 -2.32
CA ALA A 235 -0.39 13.76 -2.11
C ALA A 235 -1.73 14.10 -1.44
N ILE A 236 -2.83 13.48 -1.85
CA ILE A 236 -4.13 13.64 -1.20
C ILE A 236 -4.09 13.14 0.24
N GLN A 237 -3.51 11.97 0.48
CA GLN A 237 -3.35 11.42 1.83
C GLN A 237 -2.51 12.31 2.74
N CYS A 238 -1.49 13.00 2.21
CA CYS A 238 -0.70 13.98 2.97
C CYS A 238 -1.52 15.20 3.41
N ILE A 239 -2.56 15.55 2.66
CA ILE A 239 -3.49 16.62 3.03
C ILE A 239 -4.52 16.08 4.03
N GLU A 240 -5.09 14.92 3.75
CA GLU A 240 -6.14 14.30 4.56
C GLU A 240 -5.66 13.95 5.97
N ALA A 241 -4.48 13.34 6.09
CA ALA A 241 -3.98 12.81 7.36
C ALA A 241 -3.94 13.86 8.49
N PRO A 242 -3.34 15.05 8.32
CA PRO A 242 -3.32 16.08 9.37
C PRO A 242 -4.67 16.79 9.54
N LEU A 243 -5.51 16.84 8.49
CA LEU A 243 -6.85 17.46 8.60
C LEU A 243 -7.75 16.71 9.57
N ILE A 244 -7.67 15.39 9.65
CA ILE A 244 -8.54 14.59 10.52
C ILE A 244 -8.36 14.98 11.99
N PRO A 245 -7.16 14.92 12.61
CA PRO A 245 -6.98 15.36 13.99
C PRO A 245 -7.29 16.84 14.20
N MET A 246 -6.97 17.71 13.23
CA MET A 246 -7.27 19.13 13.28
C MET A 246 -8.78 19.37 13.35
N MET A 247 -9.57 18.73 12.50
CA MET A 247 -11.02 18.85 12.50
C MET A 247 -11.67 18.21 13.74
N LEU A 248 -11.07 17.15 14.29
CA LEU A 248 -11.49 16.56 15.56
C LEU A 248 -11.26 17.52 16.74
N SER A 249 -10.17 18.29 16.72
CA SER A 249 -9.95 19.34 17.72
C SER A 249 -10.97 20.48 17.60
N MET A 250 -11.41 20.80 16.38
CA MET A 250 -12.53 21.76 16.18
C MET A 250 -13.88 21.21 16.67
N TYR A 251 -14.06 19.89 16.66
CA TYR A 251 -15.23 19.23 17.24
C TYR A 251 -15.26 19.30 18.78
N GLY A 252 -14.13 19.63 19.43
CA GLY A 252 -14.02 19.80 20.88
C GLY A 252 -13.14 18.76 21.58
N LEU A 253 -12.45 17.88 20.84
CA LEU A 253 -11.49 16.97 21.45
C LEU A 253 -10.16 17.69 21.73
N THR A 254 -9.50 17.30 22.80
CA THR A 254 -8.11 17.68 23.02
C THR A 254 -7.23 17.11 21.93
N ARG A 255 -6.06 17.69 21.73
CA ARG A 255 -5.12 17.23 20.73
C ARG A 255 -4.70 15.77 20.93
N SER A 256 -4.45 15.37 22.17
CA SER A 256 -4.08 14.01 22.53
C SER A 256 -5.20 13.02 22.18
N GLU A 257 -6.46 13.36 22.54
CA GLU A 257 -7.62 12.55 22.17
C GLU A 257 -7.82 12.45 20.66
N ALA A 258 -7.65 13.54 19.92
CA ALA A 258 -7.77 13.56 18.46
C ALA A 258 -6.72 12.68 17.78
N LEU A 259 -5.46 12.75 18.24
CA LEU A 259 -4.37 11.90 17.74
C LEU A 259 -4.58 10.44 18.11
N SER A 260 -5.01 10.16 19.35
CA SER A 260 -5.33 8.81 19.81
C SER A 260 -6.44 8.20 18.96
N LEU A 261 -7.51 8.95 18.72
CA LEU A 261 -8.64 8.50 17.90
C LEU A 261 -8.23 8.26 16.44
N TYR A 262 -7.40 9.15 15.87
CA TYR A 262 -6.81 8.96 14.56
C TYR A 262 -5.94 7.70 14.51
N GLY A 263 -5.09 7.47 15.50
CA GLY A 263 -4.27 6.27 15.65
C GLY A 263 -5.10 4.99 15.74
N ILE A 264 -6.21 5.00 16.50
CA ILE A 264 -7.14 3.87 16.58
C ILE A 264 -7.74 3.56 15.20
N ILE A 265 -8.25 4.56 14.49
CA ILE A 265 -8.90 4.33 13.20
C ILE A 265 -7.89 3.87 12.14
N THR A 266 -6.78 4.60 11.98
CA THR A 266 -5.82 4.34 10.90
C THR A 266 -4.81 3.25 11.23
N GLY A 267 -4.44 3.12 12.51
CA GLY A 267 -3.45 2.15 12.98
C GLY A 267 -4.01 0.79 13.37
N MET A 268 -5.26 0.72 13.82
CA MET A 268 -5.91 -0.52 14.29
C MET A 268 -7.07 -0.95 13.38
N VAL A 269 -8.09 -0.09 13.25
CA VAL A 269 -9.38 -0.47 12.61
C VAL A 269 -9.20 -0.75 11.12
N PHE A 270 -8.59 0.17 10.36
CA PHE A 270 -8.40 -0.02 8.92
C PHE A 270 -7.55 -1.24 8.57
N PRO A 271 -6.43 -1.53 9.24
CA PRO A 271 -5.67 -2.74 8.95
C PRO A 271 -6.47 -4.03 9.13
N VAL A 272 -7.33 -4.10 10.14
CA VAL A 272 -8.22 -5.26 10.38
C VAL A 272 -9.18 -5.43 9.21
N ILE A 273 -9.83 -4.36 8.77
CA ILE A 273 -10.75 -4.37 7.63
C ILE A 273 -10.03 -4.73 6.33
N MET A 274 -8.79 -4.24 6.16
CA MET A 274 -7.98 -4.49 4.97
C MET A 274 -7.41 -5.91 4.90
N LEU A 275 -7.41 -6.71 5.96
CA LEU A 275 -6.94 -8.11 5.91
C LEU A 275 -7.69 -8.92 4.84
N GLY A 276 -9.02 -8.81 4.78
CA GLY A 276 -9.83 -9.47 3.76
C GLY A 276 -9.56 -9.01 2.33
N SER A 277 -9.15 -7.75 2.16
CA SER A 277 -8.85 -7.20 0.83
C SER A 277 -7.69 -7.89 0.12
N THR A 278 -6.83 -8.62 0.84
CA THR A 278 -5.73 -9.40 0.27
C THR A 278 -6.23 -10.54 -0.59
N LEU A 279 -7.20 -11.29 -0.06
CA LEU A 279 -7.81 -12.41 -0.79
C LEU A 279 -8.58 -11.89 -2.00
N ALA A 280 -9.39 -10.85 -1.82
CA ALA A 280 -10.10 -10.20 -2.93
C ALA A 280 -9.11 -9.68 -3.99
N GLY A 281 -7.99 -9.07 -3.58
CA GLY A 281 -6.94 -8.58 -4.46
C GLY A 281 -6.23 -9.69 -5.25
N SER A 282 -5.98 -10.83 -4.63
CA SER A 282 -5.38 -12.00 -5.30
C SER A 282 -6.30 -12.55 -6.40
N VAL A 283 -7.59 -12.69 -6.10
CA VAL A 283 -8.61 -13.10 -7.09
C VAL A 283 -8.71 -12.06 -8.21
N ALA A 284 -8.73 -10.77 -7.86
CA ALA A 284 -8.78 -9.69 -8.82
C ALA A 284 -7.57 -9.67 -9.79
N GLN A 285 -6.38 -9.96 -9.30
CA GLN A 285 -5.18 -10.08 -10.15
C GLN A 285 -5.25 -11.27 -11.11
N MET A 286 -5.84 -12.40 -10.70
CA MET A 286 -6.05 -13.55 -11.57
C MET A 286 -7.08 -13.27 -12.70
N LEU A 287 -8.00 -12.33 -12.48
CA LEU A 287 -8.97 -11.90 -13.50
C LEU A 287 -8.32 -11.09 -14.63
N ILE A 288 -7.23 -10.36 -14.39
CA ILE A 288 -6.61 -9.49 -15.39
C ILE A 288 -6.27 -10.22 -16.70
N PRO A 289 -5.49 -11.33 -16.70
CA PRO A 289 -5.18 -12.04 -17.93
C PRO A 289 -6.40 -12.72 -18.58
N SER A 290 -7.34 -13.20 -17.75
CA SER A 290 -8.58 -13.83 -18.22
C SER A 290 -9.47 -12.84 -18.95
N VAL A 291 -9.70 -11.67 -18.35
CA VAL A 291 -10.51 -10.58 -18.92
C VAL A 291 -9.87 -10.01 -20.18
N SER A 292 -8.54 -9.84 -20.21
CA SER A 292 -7.83 -9.34 -21.39
C SER A 292 -8.02 -10.24 -22.61
N LYS A 293 -8.12 -11.57 -22.42
CA LYS A 293 -8.35 -12.54 -23.51
C LYS A 293 -9.78 -12.48 -24.05
N ILE A 294 -10.77 -12.21 -23.21
CA ILE A 294 -12.20 -12.22 -23.56
C ILE A 294 -12.75 -10.81 -23.83
N ARG A 295 -11.90 -9.79 -23.87
CA ARG A 295 -12.31 -8.36 -23.96
C ARG A 295 -13.20 -8.02 -25.16
N HIS A 296 -13.16 -8.82 -26.23
CA HIS A 296 -13.97 -8.65 -27.45
C HIS A 296 -15.23 -9.54 -27.48
N ASN A 297 -15.43 -10.40 -26.48
CA ASN A 297 -16.60 -11.26 -26.39
C ASN A 297 -17.54 -10.74 -25.30
N ARG A 298 -18.63 -10.11 -25.73
CA ARG A 298 -19.61 -9.43 -24.85
C ARG A 298 -20.17 -10.36 -23.78
N ASP A 299 -20.64 -11.56 -24.17
CA ASP A 299 -21.35 -12.45 -23.24
C ASP A 299 -20.41 -13.06 -22.21
N ARG A 300 -19.20 -13.48 -22.64
CA ARG A 300 -18.18 -13.99 -21.72
C ARG A 300 -17.69 -12.93 -20.75
N LEU A 301 -17.49 -11.69 -21.23
CA LEU A 301 -17.07 -10.57 -20.39
C LEU A 301 -18.16 -10.23 -19.37
N LYS A 302 -19.43 -10.16 -19.80
CA LYS A 302 -20.58 -9.92 -18.93
C LYS A 302 -20.67 -10.99 -17.83
N LYS A 303 -20.65 -12.27 -18.21
CA LYS A 303 -20.69 -13.40 -17.26
C LYS A 303 -19.52 -13.39 -16.27
N SER A 304 -18.29 -13.08 -16.75
CA SER A 304 -17.11 -12.97 -15.90
C SER A 304 -17.25 -11.82 -14.89
N THR A 305 -17.81 -10.68 -15.32
CA THR A 305 -18.03 -9.51 -14.46
C THR A 305 -19.11 -9.78 -13.40
N GLU A 306 -20.20 -10.43 -13.77
CA GLU A 306 -21.27 -10.82 -12.84
C GLU A 306 -20.76 -11.84 -11.80
N SER A 307 -19.99 -12.83 -12.22
CA SER A 307 -19.37 -13.79 -11.30
C SER A 307 -18.39 -13.10 -10.33
N ALA A 308 -17.61 -12.14 -10.83
CA ALA A 308 -16.68 -11.37 -10.01
C ALA A 308 -17.41 -10.46 -9.00
N PHE A 309 -18.56 -9.87 -9.40
CA PHE A 309 -19.42 -9.12 -8.50
C PHE A 309 -20.00 -9.99 -7.40
N CYS A 310 -20.61 -11.13 -7.77
CA CYS A 310 -21.18 -12.09 -6.81
C CYS A 310 -20.14 -12.56 -5.80
N PHE A 311 -18.96 -12.95 -6.27
CA PHE A 311 -17.86 -13.35 -5.39
C PHE A 311 -17.48 -12.25 -4.41
N SER A 312 -17.26 -11.00 -4.91
CA SER A 312 -16.84 -9.87 -4.07
C SER A 312 -17.91 -9.52 -3.03
N MET A 313 -19.19 -9.59 -3.41
CA MET A 313 -20.31 -9.32 -2.51
C MET A 313 -20.43 -10.40 -1.43
N LEU A 314 -20.45 -11.68 -1.81
CA LEU A 314 -20.56 -12.79 -0.87
C LEU A 314 -19.37 -12.84 0.09
N PHE A 315 -18.15 -12.66 -0.43
CA PHE A 315 -16.95 -12.60 0.39
C PHE A 315 -16.96 -11.39 1.32
N GLY A 316 -17.46 -10.23 0.86
CA GLY A 316 -17.64 -9.03 1.67
C GLY A 316 -18.62 -9.24 2.82
N ILE A 317 -19.77 -9.87 2.56
CA ILE A 317 -20.75 -10.23 3.58
C ILE A 317 -20.16 -11.21 4.59
N PHE A 318 -19.44 -12.22 4.13
CA PHE A 318 -18.70 -13.15 5.01
C PHE A 318 -17.74 -12.40 5.94
N CYS A 319 -16.98 -11.45 5.41
CA CYS A 319 -16.06 -10.63 6.22
C CYS A 319 -16.81 -9.74 7.22
N ILE A 320 -17.99 -9.17 6.87
CA ILE A 320 -18.82 -8.43 7.84
C ILE A 320 -19.18 -9.35 9.01
N ILE A 321 -19.73 -10.52 8.72
CA ILE A 321 -20.13 -11.49 9.75
C ILE A 321 -18.94 -11.84 10.64
N MET A 322 -17.81 -12.21 10.06
CA MET A 322 -16.59 -12.53 10.79
C MET A 322 -16.12 -11.37 11.69
N LEU A 323 -16.11 -10.14 11.16
CA LEU A 323 -15.69 -8.96 11.90
C LEU A 323 -16.65 -8.61 13.04
N LEU A 324 -17.96 -8.74 12.85
CA LEU A 324 -18.94 -8.51 13.91
C LEU A 324 -18.76 -9.47 15.08
N PHE A 325 -18.49 -10.77 14.81
CA PHE A 325 -18.23 -11.77 15.84
C PHE A 325 -16.86 -11.57 16.52
N THR A 326 -15.83 -11.23 15.75
CA THR A 326 -14.46 -11.13 16.27
C THR A 326 -14.09 -9.75 16.79
N ALA A 327 -14.90 -8.70 16.54
CA ALA A 327 -14.58 -7.31 16.91
C ALA A 327 -14.30 -7.16 18.42
N ASN A 328 -15.09 -7.81 19.30
CA ASN A 328 -14.89 -7.75 20.74
C ASN A 328 -13.55 -8.38 21.14
N PHE A 329 -13.21 -9.52 20.57
CA PHE A 329 -11.95 -10.21 20.82
C PHE A 329 -10.77 -9.39 20.31
N ILE A 330 -10.88 -8.82 19.10
CA ILE A 330 -9.82 -7.98 18.50
C ILE A 330 -9.63 -6.71 19.32
N GLY A 331 -10.69 -5.99 19.65
CA GLY A 331 -10.59 -4.72 20.38
C GLY A 331 -10.14 -4.87 21.83
N ASN A 332 -10.69 -5.85 22.55
CA ASN A 332 -10.43 -5.98 23.98
C ASN A 332 -9.21 -6.88 24.28
N SER A 333 -9.09 -8.02 23.62
CA SER A 333 -8.04 -9.00 23.95
C SER A 333 -6.75 -8.80 23.16
N ILE A 334 -6.85 -8.33 21.90
CA ILE A 334 -5.65 -8.15 21.05
C ILE A 334 -5.09 -6.73 21.19
N PHE A 335 -5.94 -5.71 21.07
CA PHE A 335 -5.50 -4.31 21.11
C PHE A 335 -5.59 -3.68 22.50
N HIS A 336 -6.24 -4.31 23.46
CA HIS A 336 -6.53 -3.76 24.79
C HIS A 336 -7.19 -2.37 24.71
N THR A 337 -7.96 -2.12 23.64
CA THR A 337 -8.58 -0.82 23.34
C THR A 337 -10.07 -1.05 23.01
N PRO A 338 -10.98 -0.91 24.00
CA PRO A 338 -12.41 -1.19 23.79
C PRO A 338 -13.07 -0.30 22.73
N SER A 339 -12.58 0.93 22.53
CA SER A 339 -13.07 1.85 21.49
C SER A 339 -12.85 1.30 20.09
N ALA A 340 -11.75 0.56 19.83
CA ALA A 340 -11.48 -0.07 18.54
C ALA A 340 -12.58 -1.06 18.14
N CYS A 341 -13.14 -1.82 19.10
CA CYS A 341 -14.26 -2.72 18.87
C CYS A 341 -15.48 -2.00 18.26
N ARG A 342 -15.86 -0.84 18.85
CA ARG A 342 -16.99 -0.04 18.36
C ARG A 342 -16.76 0.40 16.92
N TYR A 343 -15.57 0.91 16.59
CA TYR A 343 -15.26 1.36 15.23
C TYR A 343 -15.15 0.23 14.23
N ILE A 344 -14.61 -0.94 14.61
CA ILE A 344 -14.62 -2.13 13.74
C ILE A 344 -16.06 -2.50 13.38
N LYS A 345 -16.97 -2.58 14.36
CA LYS A 345 -18.38 -2.89 14.12
C LYS A 345 -19.09 -1.85 13.25
N SER A 346 -18.76 -0.56 13.41
CA SER A 346 -19.38 0.52 12.65
C SER A 346 -18.94 0.52 11.17
N ILE A 347 -17.66 0.25 10.90
CA ILE A 347 -17.12 0.37 9.54
C ILE A 347 -17.01 -0.96 8.77
N CYS A 348 -17.23 -2.12 9.40
CA CYS A 348 -17.13 -3.42 8.72
C CYS A 348 -18.06 -3.53 7.49
N PHE A 349 -19.16 -2.79 7.46
CA PHE A 349 -20.10 -2.72 6.32
C PHE A 349 -19.48 -2.18 5.03
N ILE A 350 -18.30 -1.56 5.11
CA ILE A 350 -17.55 -1.11 3.93
C ILE A 350 -16.90 -2.27 3.15
N CYS A 351 -16.72 -3.45 3.74
CA CYS A 351 -16.01 -4.59 3.14
C CYS A 351 -16.50 -4.98 1.75
N PRO A 352 -17.81 -5.17 1.50
CA PRO A 352 -18.30 -5.53 0.16
C PRO A 352 -17.94 -4.48 -0.89
N LEU A 353 -18.04 -3.18 -0.54
CA LEU A 353 -17.71 -2.07 -1.43
C LEU A 353 -16.21 -2.07 -1.78
N LEU A 354 -15.34 -2.27 -0.80
CA LEU A 354 -13.89 -2.35 -1.00
C LEU A 354 -13.51 -3.50 -1.94
N TYR A 355 -14.15 -4.66 -1.78
CA TYR A 355 -13.81 -5.84 -2.59
C TYR A 355 -14.37 -5.73 -4.01
N ILE A 356 -15.58 -5.19 -4.18
CA ILE A 356 -16.12 -4.84 -5.49
C ILE A 356 -15.19 -3.84 -6.18
N ASN A 357 -14.79 -2.78 -5.50
CA ASN A 357 -13.90 -1.76 -6.05
C ASN A 357 -12.54 -2.35 -6.47
N THR A 358 -11.95 -3.21 -5.66
CA THR A 358 -10.69 -3.89 -5.99
C THR A 358 -10.82 -4.75 -7.24
N THR A 359 -11.90 -5.51 -7.35
CA THR A 359 -12.17 -6.42 -8.46
C THR A 359 -12.48 -5.65 -9.75
N TYR A 360 -13.38 -4.66 -9.69
CA TYR A 360 -13.74 -3.84 -10.85
C TYR A 360 -12.58 -2.98 -11.35
N LYS A 361 -11.79 -2.41 -10.45
CA LYS A 361 -10.56 -1.70 -10.78
C LYS A 361 -9.63 -2.60 -11.60
N SER A 362 -9.43 -3.85 -11.20
CA SER A 362 -8.58 -4.81 -11.92
C SER A 362 -9.14 -5.15 -13.30
N ILE A 363 -10.45 -5.37 -13.42
CA ILE A 363 -11.12 -5.61 -14.71
C ILE A 363 -10.96 -4.39 -15.64
N LEU A 364 -11.21 -3.18 -15.15
CA LEU A 364 -11.09 -1.95 -15.92
C LEU A 364 -9.65 -1.66 -16.36
N HIS A 365 -8.65 -1.98 -15.53
CA HIS A 365 -7.25 -1.93 -15.91
C HIS A 365 -6.91 -2.92 -17.02
N ALA A 366 -7.44 -4.15 -16.95
CA ALA A 366 -7.28 -5.16 -17.99
C ALA A 366 -7.89 -4.73 -19.35
N LEU A 367 -8.94 -3.91 -19.31
CA LEU A 367 -9.59 -3.32 -20.49
C LEU A 367 -8.92 -2.02 -20.98
N GLY A 368 -7.86 -1.54 -20.31
CA GLY A 368 -7.12 -0.33 -20.69
C GLY A 368 -7.76 0.99 -20.26
N LEU A 369 -8.77 0.95 -19.38
CA LEU A 369 -9.52 2.14 -18.93
C LEU A 369 -8.88 2.81 -17.68
N THR A 370 -7.57 2.69 -17.54
CA THR A 370 -6.79 3.13 -16.34
C THR A 370 -7.01 4.61 -16.01
N GLY A 371 -7.04 5.50 -17.00
CA GLY A 371 -7.24 6.93 -16.77
C GLY A 371 -8.63 7.28 -16.19
N ARG A 372 -9.68 6.56 -16.61
CA ARG A 372 -11.03 6.77 -16.07
C ARG A 372 -11.16 6.21 -14.64
N VAL A 373 -10.52 5.08 -14.36
CA VAL A 373 -10.44 4.52 -13.01
C VAL A 373 -9.74 5.48 -12.08
N PHE A 374 -8.67 6.12 -12.55
CA PHE A 374 -7.97 7.16 -11.80
C PHE A 374 -8.87 8.36 -11.50
N ALA A 375 -9.56 8.89 -12.50
CA ALA A 375 -10.51 10.01 -12.30
C ALA A 375 -11.59 9.66 -11.27
N ASN A 376 -12.18 8.45 -11.36
CA ASN A 376 -13.15 7.98 -10.38
C ASN A 376 -12.59 7.88 -8.98
N SER A 377 -11.31 7.43 -8.82
CA SER A 377 -10.66 7.36 -7.51
C SER A 377 -10.40 8.75 -6.94
N MET A 378 -9.99 9.73 -7.76
CA MET A 378 -9.81 11.11 -7.31
C MET A 378 -11.13 11.73 -6.82
N LEU A 379 -12.24 11.47 -7.51
CA LEU A 379 -13.56 11.92 -7.06
C LEU A 379 -13.94 11.29 -5.70
N SER A 380 -13.66 10.01 -5.52
CA SER A 380 -13.88 9.32 -4.24
C SER A 380 -13.08 9.97 -3.10
N GLU A 381 -11.80 10.26 -3.30
CA GLU A 381 -10.95 10.94 -2.31
C GLU A 381 -11.44 12.36 -1.98
N LEU A 382 -11.95 13.10 -2.99
CA LEU A 382 -12.56 14.41 -2.75
C LEU A 382 -13.78 14.33 -1.83
N ILE A 383 -14.62 13.30 -1.97
CA ILE A 383 -15.77 13.09 -1.07
C ILE A 383 -15.28 12.87 0.36
N VAL A 384 -14.20 12.10 0.56
CA VAL A 384 -13.60 11.90 1.89
C VAL A 384 -13.13 13.23 2.46
N ILE A 385 -12.38 14.04 1.70
CA ILE A 385 -11.90 15.35 2.16
C ILE A 385 -13.07 16.26 2.54
N VAL A 386 -14.13 16.31 1.74
CA VAL A 386 -15.34 17.10 2.05
C VAL A 386 -15.97 16.62 3.35
N SER A 387 -16.05 15.32 3.58
CA SER A 387 -16.59 14.78 4.85
C SER A 387 -15.68 15.08 6.02
N VAL A 388 -14.36 15.13 5.85
CA VAL A 388 -13.40 15.53 6.88
C VAL A 388 -13.59 17.00 7.26
N VAL A 389 -13.59 17.90 6.27
CA VAL A 389 -13.60 19.35 6.50
C VAL A 389 -14.94 19.84 7.04
N PHE A 390 -16.05 19.36 6.50
CA PHE A 390 -17.39 19.86 6.85
C PHE A 390 -18.14 18.94 7.81
N GLY A 391 -17.86 17.65 7.78
CA GLY A 391 -18.59 16.66 8.58
C GLY A 391 -17.99 16.48 9.97
N ILE A 392 -16.67 16.33 10.10
CA ILE A 392 -16.03 16.07 11.40
C ILE A 392 -16.30 17.19 12.42
N PRO A 393 -16.23 18.51 12.10
CA PRO A 393 -16.49 19.54 13.08
C PRO A 393 -17.91 19.52 13.67
N ARG A 394 -18.88 18.90 12.98
CA ARG A 394 -20.29 18.82 13.41
C ARG A 394 -20.66 17.49 14.06
N HIS A 395 -20.10 16.38 13.56
CA HIS A 395 -20.53 15.02 13.93
C HIS A 395 -19.36 14.13 14.41
N GLY A 396 -18.18 14.72 14.62
CA GLY A 396 -17.00 13.98 15.07
C GLY A 396 -16.53 12.93 14.04
N ILE A 397 -15.81 11.92 14.52
CA ILE A 397 -15.20 10.87 13.68
C ILE A 397 -16.23 10.04 12.90
N GLY A 398 -17.49 9.99 13.35
CA GLY A 398 -18.57 9.30 12.65
C GLY A 398 -18.79 9.82 11.24
N ALA A 399 -18.66 11.14 11.04
CA ALA A 399 -18.75 11.75 9.72
C ALA A 399 -17.66 11.29 8.76
N TYR A 400 -16.44 11.10 9.23
CA TYR A 400 -15.35 10.55 8.45
C TYR A 400 -15.63 9.11 8.01
N LEU A 401 -16.07 8.25 8.93
CA LEU A 401 -16.41 6.87 8.64
C LEU A 401 -17.56 6.77 7.64
N ALA A 402 -18.61 7.58 7.81
CA ALA A 402 -19.72 7.67 6.87
C ALA A 402 -19.27 8.21 5.50
N GLY A 403 -18.42 9.25 5.49
CA GLY A 403 -17.84 9.81 4.27
C GLY A 403 -17.03 8.78 3.49
N MET A 404 -16.23 7.97 4.15
CA MET A 404 -15.52 6.86 3.52
C MET A 404 -16.46 5.82 2.91
N MET A 405 -17.54 5.45 3.62
CA MET A 405 -18.54 4.52 3.08
C MET A 405 -19.22 5.09 1.83
N ILE A 406 -19.62 6.36 1.87
CA ILE A 406 -20.21 7.06 0.74
C ILE A 406 -19.21 7.13 -0.44
N ALA A 407 -17.98 7.51 -0.16
CA ALA A 407 -16.92 7.59 -1.17
C ALA A 407 -16.68 6.24 -1.87
N GLN A 408 -16.62 5.15 -1.11
CA GLN A 408 -16.46 3.81 -1.67
C GLN A 408 -17.69 3.34 -2.45
N ALA A 409 -18.89 3.72 -2.01
CA ALA A 409 -20.14 3.43 -2.75
C ALA A 409 -20.18 4.19 -4.07
N VAL A 410 -19.87 5.49 -4.08
CA VAL A 410 -19.79 6.32 -5.29
C VAL A 410 -18.74 5.76 -6.25
N TYR A 411 -17.56 5.39 -5.75
CA TYR A 411 -16.50 4.77 -6.56
C TYR A 411 -16.97 3.45 -7.20
N ALA A 412 -17.69 2.61 -6.44
CA ALA A 412 -18.26 1.37 -6.96
C ALA A 412 -19.28 1.64 -8.07
N VAL A 413 -20.20 2.57 -7.85
CA VAL A 413 -21.25 2.94 -8.83
C VAL A 413 -20.61 3.45 -10.13
N PHE A 414 -19.66 4.36 -10.06
CA PHE A 414 -18.98 4.88 -11.26
C PHE A 414 -18.21 3.81 -12.03
N ASN A 415 -17.52 2.90 -11.32
CA ASN A 415 -16.82 1.80 -11.97
C ASN A 415 -17.78 0.79 -12.60
N ILE A 416 -18.92 0.49 -11.96
CA ILE A 416 -19.97 -0.37 -12.51
C ILE A 416 -20.58 0.27 -13.78
N ILE A 417 -20.92 1.56 -13.73
CA ILE A 417 -21.45 2.29 -14.89
C ILE A 417 -20.44 2.29 -16.04
N LEU A 418 -19.16 2.56 -15.74
CA LEU A 418 -18.10 2.58 -16.73
C LEU A 418 -17.94 1.22 -17.43
N LEU A 419 -17.93 0.14 -16.65
CA LEU A 419 -17.79 -1.22 -17.16
C LEU A 419 -19.03 -1.64 -17.97
N THR A 420 -20.23 -1.34 -17.49
CA THR A 420 -21.49 -1.63 -18.19
C THR A 420 -21.56 -0.88 -19.54
N LYS A 421 -21.15 0.40 -19.57
CA LYS A 421 -21.05 1.17 -20.81
C LYS A 421 -20.05 0.58 -21.79
N TYR A 422 -18.90 0.07 -21.28
CA TYR A 422 -17.92 -0.60 -22.12
C TYR A 422 -18.46 -1.89 -22.73
N ILE A 423 -19.10 -2.75 -21.92
CA ILE A 423 -19.68 -4.03 -22.36
C ILE A 423 -20.77 -3.80 -23.41
N LYS A 424 -21.61 -2.77 -23.26
CA LYS A 424 -22.66 -2.43 -24.27
C LYS A 424 -22.09 -1.98 -25.61
N LYS A 425 -20.84 -1.47 -25.66
CA LYS A 425 -20.19 -1.03 -26.91
C LYS A 425 -19.53 -2.18 -27.68
N ILE A 426 -19.36 -3.33 -27.07
CA ILE A 426 -18.86 -4.52 -27.76
C ILE A 426 -19.99 -5.08 -28.61
N LYS A 427 -19.78 -5.12 -29.93
CA LYS A 427 -20.72 -5.71 -30.91
C LYS A 427 -20.71 -7.23 -30.79
#